data_ef99064a202341b03f6745672405a03e
#
_entry.id   ef99064a202341b03f6745672405a03e
#
_cell.length_a   1.000
_cell.length_b   1.000
_cell.length_c   1.000
_cell.angle_alpha   90.00
_cell.angle_beta   90.00
_cell.angle_gamma   90.00
#
_symmetry.space_group_name_H-M   'P 1'
#
loop_
_entity.id
_entity.type
_entity.pdbx_description
1 polymer ?
#
loop_
_entity_poly.entity_id
_entity_poly.type
_entity_poly.pdbx_seq_one_letter_code
_entity_poly.pdbx_strand_id
1 'polypeptide(L)'
;MAQSRCTNKKVTFTLNAPDAQSVALAGSFNDWDTSSHPMKRARKGKNGQGDWQIKINLEPGTYQYLFVVDGQWWNDPGASEQIPNEFGTLNDVVRL
;
A
#
# COMPACT_ATOMS: atom_id res chain seq x y z
N MET A 1 -27.34 -10.06 -10.57
CA MET A 1 -26.81 -10.08 -10.40
C MET A 1 -25.82 -9.86 -10.29
N ALA A 2 -25.38 -9.79 -10.24
CA ALA A 2 -24.54 -9.61 -10.07
C ALA A 2 -23.61 -9.64 -9.99
N GLN A 3 -23.19 -9.77 -9.84
CA GLN A 3 -22.42 -9.79 -9.72
C GLN A 3 -21.50 -9.76 -9.75
N SER A 4 -21.20 -9.88 -9.83
CA SER A 4 -20.40 -10.01 -9.86
C SER A 4 -19.50 -9.62 -9.73
N ARG A 5 -19.54 -9.38 -9.34
CA ARG A 5 -18.77 -9.05 -9.11
C ARG A 5 -17.61 -9.50 -8.87
N CYS A 6 -17.33 -10.03 -8.78
CA CYS A 6 -16.25 -10.76 -8.62
C CYS A 6 -15.08 -10.43 -9.35
N THR A 7 -14.88 -9.23 -9.71
CA THR A 7 -13.74 -8.83 -10.45
C THR A 7 -12.65 -8.26 -9.56
N ASN A 8 -12.81 -8.37 -8.26
CA ASN A 8 -11.78 -7.88 -7.35
C ASN A 8 -10.47 -8.59 -7.58
N LYS A 9 -9.39 -7.86 -7.48
CA LYS A 9 -8.06 -8.40 -7.65
C LYS A 9 -7.33 -8.37 -6.33
N LYS A 10 -6.57 -9.41 -6.06
CA LYS A 10 -5.76 -9.46 -4.86
C LYS A 10 -4.44 -8.76 -5.15
N VAL A 11 -4.16 -7.71 -4.44
CA VAL A 11 -2.98 -6.89 -4.65
C VAL A 11 -2.08 -7.00 -3.44
N THR A 12 -0.80 -7.23 -3.68
CA THR A 12 0.18 -7.31 -2.60
C THR A 12 1.02 -6.06 -2.62
N PHE A 13 1.07 -5.37 -1.48
CA PHE A 13 1.94 -4.21 -1.33
C PHE A 13 3.09 -4.62 -0.42
N THR A 14 4.30 -4.29 -0.81
CA THR A 14 5.50 -4.66 -0.07
C THR A 14 6.41 -3.45 0.09
N LEU A 15 6.99 -3.30 1.26
CA LEU A 15 7.93 -2.23 1.53
C LEU A 15 9.06 -2.76 2.37
N ASN A 16 10.29 -2.43 1.99
CA ASN A 16 11.45 -2.79 2.80
C ASN A 16 11.73 -1.66 3.77
N ALA A 17 11.57 -1.92 5.06
CA ALA A 17 11.80 -0.95 6.10
C ALA A 17 12.30 -1.68 7.35
N PRO A 18 13.56 -2.12 7.31
CA PRO A 18 14.08 -3.02 8.36
C PRO A 18 14.09 -2.41 9.76
N ASP A 19 14.20 -1.09 9.85
CA ASP A 19 14.25 -0.45 11.15
C ASP A 19 12.91 0.03 11.65
N ALA A 20 11.85 -0.20 10.89
CA ALA A 20 10.53 0.27 11.28
C ALA A 20 9.93 -0.61 12.35
N GLN A 21 9.17 -0.01 13.22
CA GLN A 21 8.44 -0.74 14.23
C GLN A 21 7.00 -0.99 13.78
N SER A 22 6.48 -0.14 12.92
CA SER A 22 5.15 -0.35 12.38
C SER A 22 5.06 0.25 10.99
N VAL A 23 4.31 -0.40 10.12
CA VAL A 23 4.06 0.09 8.76
C VAL A 23 2.60 -0.15 8.46
N ALA A 24 1.96 0.84 7.85
CA ALA A 24 0.57 0.72 7.44
C ALA A 24 0.44 1.21 6.01
N LEU A 25 -0.65 0.86 5.38
CA LEU A 25 -0.96 1.30 4.03
C LEU A 25 -2.19 2.19 4.08
N ALA A 26 -2.09 3.37 3.50
CA ALA A 26 -3.21 4.29 3.43
C ALA A 26 -3.37 4.76 1.99
N GLY A 27 -4.59 4.92 1.55
CA GLY A 27 -4.82 5.33 0.18
C GLY A 27 -6.28 5.66 -0.06
N SER A 28 -6.57 5.95 -1.32
CA SER A 28 -7.92 6.32 -1.71
C SER A 28 -8.93 5.21 -1.51
N PHE A 29 -8.45 3.97 -1.36
CA PHE A 29 -9.33 2.83 -1.14
C PHE A 29 -9.79 2.70 0.32
N ASN A 30 -9.21 3.43 1.23
CA ASN A 30 -9.62 3.36 2.64
C ASN A 30 -9.71 4.76 3.27
N ASP A 31 -9.96 5.78 2.44
CA ASP A 31 -10.09 7.16 2.88
C ASP A 31 -8.84 7.65 3.63
N TRP A 32 -7.70 7.14 3.24
CA TRP A 32 -6.40 7.52 3.82
C TRP A 32 -6.31 7.26 5.32
N ASP A 33 -7.02 6.21 5.75
CA ASP A 33 -7.01 5.81 7.15
C ASP A 33 -5.70 5.10 7.47
N THR A 34 -4.94 5.67 8.37
CA THR A 34 -3.62 5.15 8.68
C THR A 34 -3.66 3.96 9.63
N SER A 35 -4.83 3.56 10.08
CA SER A 35 -4.94 2.46 11.04
C SER A 35 -5.75 1.26 10.55
N SER A 36 -6.39 1.36 9.39
CA SER A 36 -7.25 0.26 8.95
C SER A 36 -6.51 -0.84 8.21
N HIS A 37 -5.32 -0.56 7.70
CA HIS A 37 -4.56 -1.56 6.94
C HIS A 37 -3.13 -1.67 7.46
N PRO A 38 -2.93 -2.19 8.66
CA PRO A 38 -1.57 -2.38 9.15
C PRO A 38 -0.88 -3.49 8.38
N MET A 39 0.36 -3.28 8.04
CA MET A 39 1.14 -4.27 7.31
C MET A 39 1.83 -5.20 8.28
N LYS A 40 2.27 -6.34 7.80
CA LYS A 40 2.92 -7.33 8.61
C LYS A 40 4.31 -7.61 8.09
N ARG A 41 5.21 -7.95 9.00
CA ARG A 41 6.55 -8.32 8.59
C ARG A 41 6.50 -9.64 7.84
N ALA A 42 7.19 -9.69 6.72
CA ALA A 42 7.31 -10.92 5.97
C ALA A 42 8.34 -11.79 6.68
N ARG A 43 7.92 -12.96 7.12
CA ARG A 43 8.79 -13.79 7.85
C ARG A 43 9.75 -14.59 7.05
N LYS A 44 9.40 -14.87 5.86
CA LYS A 44 10.19 -15.66 5.02
C LYS A 44 10.76 -14.94 3.96
N GLY A 45 11.47 -15.51 3.18
CA GLY A 45 12.03 -14.92 2.05
C GLY A 45 13.48 -14.73 2.28
N LYS A 46 14.26 -14.88 1.29
CA LYS A 46 15.61 -14.80 1.34
C LYS A 46 16.05 -13.53 1.74
N ASN A 47 15.48 -12.54 1.29
CA ASN A 47 15.86 -11.21 1.66
C ASN A 47 14.78 -10.63 2.49
N GLY A 48 14.10 -11.47 3.20
CA GLY A 48 12.92 -11.05 3.88
C GLY A 48 13.10 -10.22 5.12
N GLN A 49 14.31 -10.05 5.57
CA GLN A 49 14.50 -9.22 6.73
C GLN A 49 14.13 -7.81 6.41
N GLY A 50 13.21 -7.28 7.19
CA GLY A 50 12.81 -5.89 7.02
C GLY A 50 11.72 -5.65 6.00
N ASP A 51 11.24 -6.69 5.34
CA ASP A 51 10.14 -6.51 4.41
C ASP A 51 8.82 -6.54 5.15
N TRP A 52 7.94 -5.64 4.76
CA TRP A 52 6.58 -5.58 5.28
C TRP A 52 5.64 -5.80 4.10
N GLN A 53 4.55 -6.49 4.31
CA GLN A 53 3.61 -6.70 3.24
C GLN A 53 2.17 -6.76 3.72
N ILE A 54 1.26 -6.50 2.80
CA ILE A 54 -0.16 -6.63 3.03
C ILE A 54 -0.81 -7.03 1.71
N LYS A 55 -1.82 -7.87 1.80
CA LYS A 55 -2.62 -8.24 0.64
C LYS A 55 -4.02 -7.74 0.83
N ILE A 56 -4.54 -7.04 -0.16
CA ILE A 56 -5.90 -6.52 -0.10
C ILE A 56 -6.60 -6.80 -1.42
N ASN A 57 -7.91 -6.89 -1.36
CA ASN A 57 -8.72 -7.09 -2.56
C ASN A 57 -9.29 -5.75 -2.98
N LEU A 58 -9.08 -5.39 -4.24
CA LEU A 58 -9.56 -4.12 -4.77
C LEU A 58 -10.25 -4.36 -6.10
N GLU A 59 -11.25 -3.56 -6.39
CA GLU A 59 -11.90 -3.60 -7.69
C GLU A 59 -10.97 -2.99 -8.72
N PRO A 60 -11.12 -3.35 -10.00
CA PRO A 60 -10.32 -2.73 -11.04
C PRO A 60 -10.50 -1.22 -11.04
N GLY A 61 -9.42 -0.50 -11.19
CA GLY A 61 -9.46 0.95 -11.19
C GLY A 61 -8.08 1.50 -10.85
N THR A 62 -8.04 2.79 -10.63
CA THR A 62 -6.81 3.49 -10.32
C THR A 62 -6.89 3.99 -8.89
N TYR A 63 -5.85 3.71 -8.12
CA TYR A 63 -5.82 4.08 -6.71
C TYR A 63 -4.54 4.82 -6.39
N GLN A 64 -4.64 5.74 -5.44
CA GLN A 64 -3.46 6.44 -4.91
C GLN A 64 -3.20 5.91 -3.51
N TYR A 65 -1.94 5.81 -3.14
CA TYR A 65 -1.59 5.27 -1.84
C TYR A 65 -0.23 5.80 -1.36
N LEU A 66 0.01 5.62 -0.08
CA LEU A 66 1.31 5.86 0.54
C LEU A 66 1.46 4.86 1.68
N PHE A 67 2.70 4.61 2.06
CA PHE A 67 2.97 3.84 3.26
C PHE A 67 3.09 4.81 4.44
N VAL A 68 2.75 4.33 5.63
CA VAL A 68 2.93 5.08 6.85
C VAL A 68 3.91 4.28 7.71
N VAL A 69 5.10 4.79 7.87
CA VAL A 69 6.18 4.10 8.56
C VAL A 69 6.44 4.82 9.87
N ASP A 70 6.14 4.16 10.98
CA ASP A 70 6.32 4.76 12.32
C ASP A 70 5.67 6.14 12.40
N GLY A 71 4.50 6.28 11.79
CA GLY A 71 3.76 7.53 11.82
C GLY A 71 4.13 8.54 10.75
N GLN A 72 5.03 8.19 9.85
CA GLN A 72 5.46 9.12 8.80
C GLN A 72 5.08 8.61 7.43
N TRP A 73 4.74 9.52 6.53
CA TRP A 73 4.34 9.18 5.18
C TRP A 73 5.56 8.87 4.32
N TRP A 74 5.55 7.72 3.67
CA TRP A 74 6.65 7.28 2.81
C TRP A 74 6.12 6.92 1.43
N ASN A 75 6.85 7.31 0.40
CA ASN A 75 6.54 6.87 -0.95
C ASN A 75 7.03 5.43 -1.15
N ASP A 76 6.40 4.74 -2.08
CA ASP A 76 6.78 3.39 -2.47
C ASP A 76 7.92 3.49 -3.47
N PRO A 77 9.12 3.02 -3.15
CA PRO A 77 10.23 3.12 -4.10
C PRO A 77 10.02 2.27 -5.34
N GLY A 78 9.09 1.31 -5.28
CA GLY A 78 8.79 0.51 -6.45
C GLY A 78 7.63 1.00 -7.29
N ALA A 79 7.05 2.16 -6.95
CA ALA A 79 5.92 2.66 -7.71
C ALA A 79 6.37 3.14 -9.07
N SER A 80 5.65 2.74 -10.10
CA SER A 80 5.99 3.17 -11.45
C SER A 80 5.29 4.46 -11.84
N GLU A 81 4.40 4.93 -11.02
CA GLU A 81 3.63 6.13 -11.34
C GLU A 81 3.34 6.90 -10.06
N GLN A 82 3.40 8.22 -10.15
CA GLN A 82 3.10 9.09 -9.02
C GLN A 82 2.34 10.29 -9.51
N ILE A 83 1.57 10.89 -8.62
CA ILE A 83 0.76 12.04 -8.97
C ILE A 83 0.91 13.09 -7.85
N PRO A 84 1.01 14.37 -8.19
CA PRO A 84 1.13 15.40 -7.17
C PRO A 84 -0.15 15.49 -6.32
N ASN A 85 0.03 15.77 -5.05
CA ASN A 85 -1.11 15.96 -4.16
C ASN A 85 -1.17 17.40 -3.69
N GLU A 86 -2.23 17.73 -2.97
CA GLU A 86 -2.46 19.12 -2.58
C GLU A 86 -1.49 19.61 -1.50
N PHE A 87 -0.69 18.71 -0.95
CA PHE A 87 0.26 19.09 0.09
C PHE A 87 1.66 19.33 -0.45
N GLY A 88 1.82 19.32 -1.78
CA GLY A 88 3.14 19.57 -2.36
C GLY A 88 4.04 18.37 -2.44
N THR A 89 3.51 17.18 -2.17
CA THR A 89 4.27 15.94 -2.29
C THR A 89 3.61 15.07 -3.34
N LEU A 90 4.05 13.82 -3.46
CA LEU A 90 3.54 12.91 -4.45
C LEU A 90 2.87 11.72 -3.80
N ASN A 91 1.76 11.29 -4.37
CA ASN A 91 1.14 10.02 -4.00
C ASN A 91 1.54 8.97 -5.02
N ASP A 92 1.71 7.75 -4.58
CA ASP A 92 1.99 6.65 -5.48
C ASP A 92 0.69 6.16 -6.11
N VAL A 93 0.77 5.63 -7.31
CA VAL A 93 -0.42 5.22 -8.06
C VAL A 93 -0.31 3.77 -8.45
N VAL A 94 -1.40 3.03 -8.26
CA VAL A 94 -1.50 1.66 -8.73
C VAL A 94 -2.73 1.55 -9.62
N ARG A 95 -2.58 0.88 -10.75
CA ARG A 95 -3.68 0.67 -11.70
C ARG A 95 -3.97 -0.81 -11.77
N LEU A 96 -5.22 -1.16 -11.65
CA LEU A 96 -5.65 -2.54 -11.66
C LEU A 96 -6.60 -2.83 -12.81
#